data_115dbc88e83d91aa39ff35449210c72d
#
_entry.id   115dbc88e83d91aa39ff35449210c72d
#
_cell.length_a   1.000
_cell.length_b   1.000
_cell.length_c   1.000
_cell.angle_alpha   90.00
_cell.angle_beta   90.00
_cell.angle_gamma   90.00
#
_symmetry.space_group_name_H-M   'P 1'
#
loop_
_entity.id
_entity.type
_entity.pdbx_description
1 polymer ?
#
loop_
_entity_poly.entity_id
_entity_poly.type
_entity_poly.pdbx_seq_one_letter_code
_entity_poly.pdbx_strand_id
1 'polypeptide(L)'
;TQGALHYGGAHADALRYRQRHADYHFNEKTGARDSAGRGHLEAGTGRDVGMGGAYDVGPQRISWAQHMLTDWIGDAGFLHRLRVSVRQPNLVGDTIWWRGRVTGKRVEGDHHVVAVDLRATNQRDSLSAEGEALVVLPGPGQDTVPLPIPQSLAGPAS
;
A
#
# COMPACT_ATOMS: atom_id res chain seq x y z
N THR A 1 15.18 8.52 -1.92
CA THR A 1 14.56 7.29 -1.44
C THR A 1 13.34 6.90 -2.26
N GLN A 2 12.41 7.80 -2.63
CA GLN A 2 11.33 7.47 -3.57
C GLN A 2 11.85 7.04 -4.95
N GLY A 3 12.93 7.63 -5.42
CA GLY A 3 13.61 7.19 -6.63
C GLY A 3 14.13 5.76 -6.56
N ALA A 4 14.57 5.32 -5.38
CA ALA A 4 14.99 3.95 -5.14
C ALA A 4 13.82 2.97 -5.18
N LEU A 5 12.66 3.35 -4.63
CA LEU A 5 11.43 2.54 -4.66
C LEU A 5 10.87 2.40 -6.08
N HIS A 6 10.90 3.47 -6.89
CA HIS A 6 10.35 3.47 -8.24
C HIS A 6 11.20 2.71 -9.27
N TYR A 7 12.52 2.72 -9.10
CA TYR A 7 13.45 2.26 -10.14
C TYR A 7 14.52 1.31 -9.63
N GLY A 8 14.24 0.59 -8.55
CA GLY A 8 15.16 -0.42 -8.03
C GLY A 8 16.48 0.15 -7.46
N GLY A 9 16.50 1.42 -7.04
CA GLY A 9 17.65 2.01 -6.38
C GLY A 9 18.91 2.06 -7.24
N ALA A 10 19.96 1.40 -6.80
CA ALA A 10 21.25 1.32 -7.50
C ALA A 10 21.35 0.18 -8.51
N HIS A 11 20.26 -0.52 -8.82
CA HIS A 11 20.29 -1.61 -9.79
C HIS A 11 20.76 -1.10 -11.18
N ALA A 12 21.54 -1.91 -11.88
CA ALA A 12 22.17 -1.51 -13.14
C ALA A 12 21.17 -1.03 -14.20
N ASP A 13 19.97 -1.62 -14.28
CA ASP A 13 18.95 -1.21 -15.22
C ASP A 13 18.30 0.12 -14.86
N ALA A 14 18.11 0.39 -13.56
CA ALA A 14 17.67 1.69 -13.08
C ALA A 14 18.68 2.79 -13.38
N LEU A 15 19.98 2.50 -13.24
CA LEU A 15 21.05 3.43 -13.60
C LEU A 15 21.09 3.70 -15.12
N ARG A 16 20.93 2.66 -15.95
CA ARG A 16 20.84 2.81 -17.41
C ARG A 16 19.62 3.61 -17.84
N TYR A 17 18.47 3.37 -17.21
CA TYR A 17 17.26 4.16 -17.43
C TYR A 17 17.51 5.64 -17.12
N ARG A 18 18.11 5.92 -15.98
CA ARG A 18 18.48 7.29 -15.56
C ARG A 18 19.42 7.97 -16.55
N GLN A 19 20.37 7.24 -17.14
CA GLN A 19 21.33 7.79 -18.11
C GLN A 19 20.68 8.12 -19.45
N ARG A 20 19.62 7.40 -19.86
CA ARG A 20 18.93 7.59 -21.14
C ARG A 20 17.89 8.69 -21.14
N HIS A 21 17.36 9.04 -19.97
CA HIS A 21 16.33 10.06 -19.84
C HIS A 21 16.97 11.36 -19.35
N ALA A 22 17.20 12.28 -20.31
CA ALA A 22 17.84 13.57 -20.07
C ALA A 22 17.02 14.48 -19.13
N ASP A 23 15.72 14.19 -18.95
CA ASP A 23 14.78 14.94 -18.12
C ASP A 23 14.94 14.71 -16.62
N TYR A 24 16.03 14.07 -16.22
CA TYR A 24 16.37 13.94 -14.82
C TYR A 24 16.71 15.32 -14.25
N HIS A 25 15.75 15.85 -13.54
CA HIS A 25 15.93 17.10 -12.83
C HIS A 25 16.99 16.96 -11.72
N PHE A 26 17.93 17.89 -11.73
CA PHE A 26 18.85 18.02 -10.62
C PHE A 26 18.20 18.91 -9.56
N ASN A 27 17.99 18.35 -8.36
CA ASN A 27 17.42 19.08 -7.25
C ASN A 27 18.55 19.83 -6.54
N GLU A 28 18.61 21.13 -6.73
CA GLU A 28 19.65 21.97 -6.16
C GLU A 28 19.65 22.00 -4.63
N LYS A 29 18.49 21.79 -3.99
CA LYS A 29 18.36 21.77 -2.53
C LYS A 29 18.98 20.52 -1.90
N THR A 30 18.90 19.40 -2.59
CA THR A 30 19.41 18.11 -2.09
C THR A 30 20.77 17.75 -2.67
N GLY A 31 21.23 18.45 -3.71
CA GLY A 31 22.44 18.14 -4.45
C GLY A 31 22.37 16.81 -5.21
N ALA A 32 21.19 16.27 -5.44
CA ALA A 32 20.97 14.96 -6.05
C ALA A 32 20.07 15.03 -7.28
N ARG A 33 20.17 14.04 -8.15
CA ARG A 33 19.23 13.89 -9.26
C ARG A 33 17.95 13.24 -8.75
N ASP A 34 16.82 13.88 -9.04
CA ASP A 34 15.50 13.35 -8.71
C ASP A 34 15.05 12.27 -9.70
N SER A 35 14.10 11.46 -9.24
CA SER A 35 13.49 10.43 -10.08
C SER A 35 12.46 11.02 -11.04
N ALA A 36 12.06 10.24 -12.04
CA ALA A 36 10.97 10.59 -12.94
C ALA A 36 9.60 10.82 -12.23
N GLY A 37 9.52 10.51 -10.94
CA GLY A 37 8.35 10.75 -10.10
C GLY A 37 8.26 12.17 -9.51
N ARG A 38 8.70 13.19 -10.22
CA ARG A 38 8.74 14.59 -9.71
C ARG A 38 7.40 15.10 -9.18
N GLY A 39 6.28 14.68 -9.76
CA GLY A 39 4.95 15.03 -9.27
C GLY A 39 4.67 14.58 -7.84
N HIS A 40 5.38 13.57 -7.34
CA HIS A 40 5.29 13.12 -5.95
C HIS A 40 6.10 13.98 -4.97
N LEU A 41 7.01 14.80 -5.48
CA LEU A 41 7.93 15.61 -4.69
C LEU A 41 7.68 17.10 -4.82
N GLU A 42 7.27 17.55 -6.01
CA GLU A 42 7.12 18.95 -6.36
C GLU A 42 5.67 19.30 -6.67
N ALA A 43 5.13 20.26 -5.93
CA ALA A 43 3.74 20.71 -6.10
C ALA A 43 3.47 21.28 -7.49
N GLY A 44 4.45 21.95 -8.11
CA GLY A 44 4.35 22.48 -9.49
C GLY A 44 4.14 21.33 -10.47
N THR A 45 5.05 20.38 -10.49
CA THR A 45 4.96 19.21 -11.38
C THR A 45 3.70 18.37 -11.12
N GLY A 46 3.27 18.24 -9.86
CA GLY A 46 2.00 17.59 -9.53
C GLY A 46 0.80 18.32 -10.16
N ARG A 47 0.78 19.65 -10.13
CA ARG A 47 -0.28 20.45 -10.79
C ARG A 47 -0.24 20.33 -12.31
N ASP A 48 0.94 20.30 -12.92
CA ASP A 48 1.12 20.15 -14.37
C ASP A 48 0.53 18.85 -14.91
N VAL A 49 0.50 17.81 -14.08
CA VAL A 49 -0.15 16.53 -14.40
C VAL A 49 -1.59 16.40 -13.84
N GLY A 50 -2.19 17.51 -13.39
CA GLY A 50 -3.59 17.58 -12.98
C GLY A 50 -3.90 17.11 -11.55
N MET A 51 -2.90 16.91 -10.69
CA MET A 51 -3.08 16.36 -9.33
C MET A 51 -3.31 17.41 -8.23
N GLY A 52 -3.32 18.69 -8.54
CA GLY A 52 -3.52 19.76 -7.56
C GLY A 52 -2.29 20.12 -6.72
N GLY A 53 -1.30 19.26 -6.60
CA GLY A 53 -0.08 19.45 -5.83
C GLY A 53 0.80 18.21 -5.85
N ALA A 54 1.86 18.19 -5.04
CA ALA A 54 2.62 16.96 -4.81
C ALA A 54 1.73 15.91 -4.14
N TYR A 55 1.82 14.68 -4.58
CA TYR A 55 0.92 13.60 -4.17
C TYR A 55 1.66 12.30 -3.85
N ASP A 56 1.00 11.44 -3.08
CA ASP A 56 1.53 10.15 -2.65
C ASP A 56 1.69 9.14 -3.81
N VAL A 57 2.40 8.07 -3.55
CA VAL A 57 2.57 6.95 -4.49
C VAL A 57 1.63 5.80 -4.13
N GLY A 58 1.09 5.13 -5.16
CA GLY A 58 0.19 3.99 -4.98
C GLY A 58 0.72 2.89 -4.06
N PRO A 59 1.97 2.42 -4.20
CA PRO A 59 2.57 1.43 -3.30
C PRO A 59 2.57 1.83 -1.83
N GLN A 60 2.71 3.12 -1.51
CA GLN A 60 2.64 3.61 -0.14
C GLN A 60 1.26 3.36 0.49
N ARG A 61 0.17 3.54 -0.28
CA ARG A 61 -1.19 3.26 0.21
C ARG A 61 -1.41 1.79 0.49
N ILE A 62 -0.87 0.91 -0.36
CA ILE A 62 -0.93 -0.54 -0.14
C ILE A 62 -0.18 -0.89 1.15
N SER A 63 0.99 -0.28 1.39
CA SER A 63 1.76 -0.47 2.62
C SER A 63 1.01 0.02 3.86
N TRP A 64 0.28 1.14 3.78
CA TRP A 64 -0.54 1.62 4.91
C TRP A 64 -1.72 0.71 5.21
N ALA A 65 -2.38 0.16 4.18
CA ALA A 65 -3.42 -0.84 4.37
C ALA A 65 -2.88 -2.11 5.04
N GLN A 66 -1.72 -2.58 4.57
CA GLN A 66 -1.02 -3.71 5.17
C GLN A 66 -0.67 -3.42 6.65
N HIS A 67 -0.09 -2.26 6.94
CA HIS A 67 0.31 -1.86 8.28
C HIS A 67 -0.90 -1.87 9.25
N MET A 68 -2.02 -1.24 8.84
CA MET A 68 -3.25 -1.27 9.64
C MET A 68 -3.71 -2.71 9.94
N LEU A 69 -3.65 -3.60 8.96
CA LEU A 69 -4.07 -4.99 9.14
C LEU A 69 -3.10 -5.76 10.05
N THR A 70 -1.79 -5.60 9.86
CA THR A 70 -0.79 -6.30 10.69
C THR A 70 -0.80 -5.80 12.12
N ASP A 71 -1.03 -4.51 12.36
CA ASP A 71 -1.22 -3.97 13.71
C ASP A 71 -2.46 -4.57 14.40
N TRP A 72 -3.53 -4.76 13.63
CA TRP A 72 -4.77 -5.33 14.17
C TRP A 72 -4.67 -6.82 14.47
N ILE A 73 -4.04 -7.63 13.58
CA ILE A 73 -3.93 -9.09 13.76
C ILE A 73 -2.79 -9.49 14.70
N GLY A 74 -1.82 -8.60 14.93
CA GLY A 74 -0.63 -8.88 15.74
C GLY A 74 0.28 -9.94 15.14
N ASP A 75 1.32 -10.31 15.91
CA ASP A 75 2.37 -11.24 15.46
C ASP A 75 1.88 -12.70 15.34
N ALA A 76 0.80 -13.02 16.04
CA ALA A 76 0.21 -14.38 16.01
C ALA A 76 -0.68 -14.62 14.79
N GLY A 77 -1.16 -13.57 14.14
CA GLY A 77 -2.00 -13.63 12.96
C GLY A 77 -1.20 -13.67 11.65
N PHE A 78 -1.88 -13.93 10.55
CA PHE A 78 -1.28 -13.96 9.22
C PHE A 78 -2.13 -13.22 8.18
N LEU A 79 -1.54 -12.25 7.51
CA LEU A 79 -2.17 -11.58 6.37
C LEU A 79 -2.02 -12.46 5.13
N HIS A 80 -3.07 -13.21 4.82
CA HIS A 80 -3.05 -14.18 3.73
C HIS A 80 -3.22 -13.51 2.35
N ARG A 81 -4.11 -12.51 2.25
CA ARG A 81 -4.39 -11.82 0.99
C ARG A 81 -4.72 -10.35 1.26
N LEU A 82 -4.22 -9.49 0.41
CA LEU A 82 -4.56 -8.08 0.38
C LEU A 82 -4.75 -7.64 -1.07
N ARG A 83 -5.88 -7.01 -1.35
CA ARG A 83 -6.16 -6.34 -2.62
C ARG A 83 -6.57 -4.91 -2.33
N VAL A 84 -5.90 -3.95 -2.95
CA VAL A 84 -6.18 -2.52 -2.80
C VAL A 84 -6.34 -1.90 -4.17
N SER A 85 -7.44 -1.16 -4.34
CA SER A 85 -7.68 -0.29 -5.49
C SER A 85 -7.45 1.15 -5.07
N VAL A 86 -6.46 1.78 -5.67
CA VAL A 86 -6.17 3.21 -5.51
C VAL A 86 -7.18 4.02 -6.31
N ARG A 87 -7.83 5.02 -5.69
CA ARG A 87 -8.88 5.84 -6.30
C ARG A 87 -8.40 7.25 -6.57
N GLN A 88 -8.35 8.10 -5.57
CA GLN A 88 -7.90 9.48 -5.69
C GLN A 88 -6.53 9.66 -5.03
N PRO A 89 -5.64 10.51 -5.59
CA PRO A 89 -4.38 10.83 -4.96
C PRO A 89 -4.60 11.55 -3.62
N ASN A 90 -3.70 11.31 -2.67
CA ASN A 90 -3.60 12.13 -1.49
C ASN A 90 -2.51 13.18 -1.73
N LEU A 91 -2.82 14.41 -1.47
CA LEU A 91 -1.84 15.49 -1.57
C LEU A 91 -0.94 15.52 -0.34
N VAL A 92 0.27 16.02 -0.52
CA VAL A 92 1.14 16.28 0.63
C VAL A 92 0.43 17.24 1.59
N GLY A 93 0.32 16.82 2.85
CA GLY A 93 -0.44 17.51 3.89
C GLY A 93 -1.83 16.92 4.13
N ASP A 94 -2.34 16.02 3.30
CA ASP A 94 -3.58 15.32 3.59
C ASP A 94 -3.39 14.31 4.73
N THR A 95 -4.44 14.19 5.54
CA THR A 95 -4.56 13.13 6.56
C THR A 95 -5.45 12.04 6.02
N ILE A 96 -5.02 10.79 6.15
CA ILE A 96 -5.73 9.63 5.62
C ILE A 96 -6.11 8.70 6.77
N TRP A 97 -7.38 8.29 6.80
CA TRP A 97 -7.88 7.28 7.73
C TRP A 97 -8.18 5.99 6.98
N TRP A 98 -7.49 4.95 7.33
CA TRP A 98 -7.83 3.60 6.94
C TRP A 98 -8.80 2.99 7.95
N ARG A 99 -9.85 2.35 7.43
CA ARG A 99 -10.84 1.63 8.22
C ARG A 99 -11.04 0.26 7.65
N GLY A 100 -11.13 -0.74 8.54
CA GLY A 100 -11.47 -2.10 8.21
C GLY A 100 -12.83 -2.48 8.77
N ARG A 101 -13.62 -3.21 8.02
CA ARG A 101 -14.89 -3.80 8.46
C ARG A 101 -14.84 -5.29 8.22
N VAL A 102 -14.99 -6.08 9.28
CA VAL A 102 -15.13 -7.53 9.16
C VAL A 102 -16.43 -7.83 8.44
N THR A 103 -16.35 -8.55 7.31
CA THR A 103 -17.47 -8.92 6.46
C THR A 103 -17.81 -10.39 6.52
N GLY A 104 -16.86 -11.22 6.98
CA GLY A 104 -17.09 -12.65 7.11
C GLY A 104 -16.10 -13.31 8.05
N LYS A 105 -16.52 -14.40 8.64
CA LYS A 105 -15.68 -15.29 9.46
C LYS A 105 -16.03 -16.73 9.09
N ARG A 106 -15.01 -17.56 8.93
CA ARG A 106 -15.19 -18.98 8.68
C ARG A 106 -14.03 -19.77 9.25
N VAL A 107 -14.25 -21.06 9.45
CA VAL A 107 -13.20 -22.01 9.86
C VAL A 107 -13.01 -23.01 8.73
N GLU A 108 -11.79 -23.18 8.28
CA GLU A 108 -11.40 -24.17 7.28
C GLU A 108 -10.26 -25.02 7.83
N GLY A 109 -10.57 -26.25 8.23
CA GLY A 109 -9.65 -27.10 8.99
C GLY A 109 -9.27 -26.42 10.30
N ASP A 110 -7.98 -26.22 10.52
CA ASP A 110 -7.43 -25.58 11.72
C ASP A 110 -7.24 -24.05 11.55
N HIS A 111 -7.75 -23.47 10.46
CA HIS A 111 -7.56 -22.05 10.12
C HIS A 111 -8.83 -21.24 10.35
N HIS A 112 -8.73 -20.19 11.16
CA HIS A 112 -9.79 -19.24 11.42
C HIS A 112 -9.61 -18.02 10.49
N VAL A 113 -10.39 -18.00 9.41
CA VAL A 113 -10.28 -17.01 8.34
C VAL A 113 -11.27 -15.88 8.56
N VAL A 114 -10.79 -14.64 8.45
CA VAL A 114 -11.59 -13.42 8.55
C VAL A 114 -11.46 -12.61 7.27
N ALA A 115 -12.61 -12.29 6.68
CA ALA A 115 -12.69 -11.37 5.55
C ALA A 115 -12.91 -9.94 6.05
N VAL A 116 -12.19 -8.99 5.45
CA VAL A 116 -12.22 -7.57 5.83
C VAL A 116 -12.36 -6.71 4.60
N ASP A 117 -13.38 -5.85 4.56
CA ASP A 117 -13.44 -4.73 3.64
C ASP A 117 -12.59 -3.58 4.14
N LEU A 118 -11.89 -2.91 3.24
CA LEU A 118 -11.00 -1.81 3.52
C LEU A 118 -11.46 -0.52 2.84
N ARG A 119 -11.37 0.58 3.54
CA ARG A 119 -11.68 1.91 3.02
C ARG A 119 -10.73 2.95 3.59
N ALA A 120 -10.16 3.77 2.71
CA ALA A 120 -9.36 4.92 3.08
C ALA A 120 -10.02 6.22 2.63
N THR A 121 -10.20 7.16 3.52
CA THR A 121 -10.72 8.50 3.21
C THR A 121 -9.80 9.57 3.77
N ASN A 122 -9.79 10.73 3.12
CA ASN A 122 -9.06 11.89 3.63
C ASN A 122 -9.95 12.78 4.52
N GLN A 123 -9.41 13.91 5.01
CA GLN A 123 -10.12 14.88 5.87
C GLN A 123 -11.32 15.56 5.18
N ARG A 124 -11.50 15.38 3.88
CA ARG A 124 -12.64 15.88 3.10
C ARG A 124 -13.62 14.75 2.74
N ASP A 125 -13.51 13.59 3.42
CA ASP A 125 -14.27 12.37 3.14
C ASP A 125 -14.11 11.82 1.69
N SER A 126 -13.12 12.30 0.96
CA SER A 126 -12.83 11.79 -0.38
C SER A 126 -12.24 10.40 -0.30
N LEU A 127 -12.75 9.48 -1.13
CA LEU A 127 -12.28 8.11 -1.20
C LEU A 127 -10.88 8.05 -1.84
N SER A 128 -9.88 7.78 -1.03
CA SER A 128 -8.48 7.65 -1.47
C SER A 128 -8.18 6.26 -2.01
N ALA A 129 -8.62 5.23 -1.29
CA ALA A 129 -8.45 3.83 -1.68
C ALA A 129 -9.53 2.96 -1.04
N GLU A 130 -9.75 1.80 -1.63
CA GLU A 130 -10.62 0.76 -1.09
C GLU A 130 -10.05 -0.62 -1.40
N GLY A 131 -10.50 -1.64 -0.71
CA GLY A 131 -9.98 -2.98 -0.94
C GLY A 131 -10.60 -4.04 -0.07
N GLU A 132 -10.01 -5.21 -0.14
CA GLU A 132 -10.41 -6.39 0.61
C GLU A 132 -9.17 -7.11 1.14
N ALA A 133 -9.30 -7.76 2.26
CA ALA A 133 -8.27 -8.62 2.81
C ALA A 133 -8.84 -9.93 3.36
N LEU A 134 -8.03 -10.96 3.32
CA LEU A 134 -8.23 -12.18 4.09
C LEU A 134 -7.09 -12.29 5.09
N VAL A 135 -7.43 -12.42 6.34
CA VAL A 135 -6.49 -12.69 7.42
C VAL A 135 -6.81 -14.02 8.09
N VAL A 136 -5.81 -14.68 8.59
CA VAL A 136 -5.97 -15.88 9.40
C VAL A 136 -5.54 -15.54 10.81
N LEU A 137 -6.39 -15.89 11.78
CA LEU A 137 -6.14 -15.65 13.19
C LEU A 137 -5.94 -16.98 13.91
N PRO A 138 -5.18 -17.02 15.01
CA PRO A 138 -5.11 -18.22 15.82
C PRO A 138 -6.48 -18.54 16.42
N GLY A 139 -6.81 -19.81 16.44
CA GLY A 139 -8.01 -20.33 17.07
C GLY A 139 -7.83 -20.56 18.57
N PRO A 140 -8.87 -21.01 19.27
CA PRO A 140 -8.79 -21.35 20.68
C PRO A 140 -7.71 -22.41 20.94
N GLY A 141 -6.78 -22.10 21.83
CA GLY A 141 -5.66 -22.99 22.19
C GLY A 141 -4.49 -22.98 21.22
N GLN A 142 -4.49 -22.09 20.23
CA GLN A 142 -3.37 -21.88 19.32
C GLN A 142 -2.60 -20.63 19.71
N ASP A 143 -1.28 -20.72 19.87
CA ASP A 143 -0.42 -19.56 20.12
C ASP A 143 -0.17 -18.72 18.85
N THR A 144 -0.15 -19.39 17.70
CA THR A 144 0.06 -18.79 16.37
C THR A 144 -0.80 -19.52 15.33
N VAL A 145 -0.94 -18.91 14.17
CA VAL A 145 -1.59 -19.54 13.02
C VAL A 145 -0.81 -20.76 12.55
N PRO A 146 -1.45 -21.95 12.38
CA PRO A 146 -0.79 -23.12 11.82
C PRO A 146 -0.29 -22.88 10.39
N LEU A 147 0.93 -23.30 10.09
CA LEU A 147 1.53 -23.26 8.75
C LEU A 147 1.74 -24.68 8.20
N PRO A 148 1.67 -24.88 6.87
CA PRO A 148 1.39 -23.88 5.83
C PRO A 148 -0.08 -23.48 5.74
N ILE A 149 -0.35 -22.26 5.30
CA ILE A 149 -1.71 -21.81 5.01
C ILE A 149 -2.12 -22.35 3.64
N PRO A 150 -3.25 -23.08 3.52
CA PRO A 150 -3.71 -23.63 2.25
C PRO A 150 -4.02 -22.53 1.23
N GLN A 151 -3.56 -22.71 0.00
CA GLN A 151 -3.87 -21.78 -1.09
C GLN A 151 -5.37 -21.72 -1.42
N SER A 152 -6.12 -22.77 -1.12
CA SER A 152 -7.57 -22.84 -1.28
C SER A 152 -8.34 -21.79 -0.46
N LEU A 153 -7.73 -21.28 0.62
CA LEU A 153 -8.32 -20.19 1.42
C LEU A 153 -8.48 -18.86 0.62
N ALA A 154 -7.88 -18.78 -0.56
CA ALA A 154 -7.92 -17.59 -1.41
C ALA A 154 -9.27 -17.38 -2.15
N GLY A 155 -10.24 -18.28 -2.03
CA GLY A 155 -11.56 -18.15 -2.62
C GLY A 155 -12.35 -16.96 -2.07
N PRO A 156 -13.37 -16.44 -2.81
CA PRO A 156 -14.23 -15.39 -2.30
C PRO A 156 -14.90 -15.89 -1.00
N ALA A 157 -15.01 -15.00 -0.03
CA ALA A 157 -15.92 -15.22 1.09
C ALA A 157 -17.34 -15.26 0.48
N SER A 158 -17.95 -16.45 0.46
CA SER A 158 -19.34 -16.64 0.06
C SER A 158 -20.29 -15.99 1.06
#